data_1d9bbfc4313a7b7470c0f0e3be6ff08e
#
_entry.id   1d9bbfc4313a7b7470c0f0e3be6ff08e
#
_cell.length_a   1.000
_cell.length_b   1.000
_cell.length_c   1.000
_cell.angle_alpha   90.00
_cell.angle_beta   90.00
_cell.angle_gamma   90.00
#
_symmetry.space_group_name_H-M   'P 1'
#
loop_
_entity.id
_entity.type
_entity.pdbx_description
1 polymer ?
#
loop_
_entity_poly.entity_id
_entity_poly.type
_entity_poly.pdbx_seq_one_letter_code
_entity_poly.pdbx_strand_id
1 'polypeptide(L)'
;KQGLVEAFHNFNAYKFAKYDRDAAIKLRDVMFLIHPKPRNDEETKLFKMIAERTLPTPETWETMLSTGKDKKETWTKLITEDKIGGLAFLRNLRNMREASVDKKVIQYGFETLKSSMLTPMNFLQAMKMNLEFSRCIEDAMLSSYSHLPKLPGKTLLILDASGSMDIEMSSKSRITRYDAACAMAILAANQCEDIELVVTAGNDSARKHASERIEYPSKGFDLINQINEIRGKVG
;
A
#
# COMPACT_ATOMS: atom_id res chain seq x y z
N LYS A 1 13.44 -25.47 7.62
CA LYS A 1 12.39 -26.49 7.71
C LYS A 1 11.41 -26.16 8.85
N GLN A 2 11.88 -25.88 10.07
CA GLN A 2 11.05 -25.62 11.25
C GLN A 2 10.10 -24.40 11.08
N GLY A 3 10.58 -23.29 10.53
CA GLY A 3 9.71 -22.12 10.27
C GLY A 3 8.56 -22.38 9.27
N LEU A 4 8.77 -23.27 8.29
CA LEU A 4 7.70 -23.69 7.39
C LEU A 4 6.67 -24.56 8.10
N VAL A 5 7.09 -25.44 9.01
CA VAL A 5 6.17 -26.23 9.83
C VAL A 5 5.31 -25.30 10.68
N GLU A 6 5.91 -24.31 11.33
CA GLU A 6 5.19 -23.33 12.14
C GLU A 6 4.20 -22.51 11.31
N ALA A 7 4.58 -22.11 10.09
CA ALA A 7 3.67 -21.44 9.17
C ALA A 7 2.41 -22.27 8.84
N PHE A 8 2.56 -23.59 8.69
CA PHE A 8 1.43 -24.48 8.44
C PHE A 8 0.43 -24.52 9.62
N HIS A 9 0.90 -24.34 10.84
CA HIS A 9 0.05 -24.25 12.02
C HIS A 9 -0.64 -22.89 12.21
N ASN A 10 -0.09 -21.83 11.59
CA ASN A 10 -0.64 -20.48 11.71
C ASN A 10 -1.59 -20.11 10.56
N PHE A 11 -1.75 -20.99 9.57
CA PHE A 11 -2.61 -20.73 8.41
C PHE A 11 -3.90 -21.55 8.50
N ASN A 12 -5.03 -20.89 8.23
CA ASN A 12 -6.33 -21.51 8.08
C ASN A 12 -6.61 -21.92 6.61
N ALA A 13 -7.72 -22.61 6.36
CA ALA A 13 -8.14 -23.05 5.03
C ALA A 13 -8.19 -21.90 4.00
N TYR A 14 -8.69 -20.72 4.40
CA TYR A 14 -8.76 -19.55 3.54
C TYR A 14 -7.37 -19.07 3.11
N LYS A 15 -6.42 -18.96 4.05
CA LYS A 15 -5.06 -18.53 3.75
C LYS A 15 -4.36 -19.52 2.84
N PHE A 16 -4.49 -20.82 3.12
CA PHE A 16 -3.93 -21.86 2.25
C PHE A 16 -4.51 -21.79 0.83
N ALA A 17 -5.83 -21.74 0.70
CA ALA A 17 -6.49 -21.65 -0.59
C ALA A 17 -6.09 -20.38 -1.38
N LYS A 18 -5.96 -19.24 -0.68
CA LYS A 18 -5.53 -17.98 -1.29
C LYS A 18 -4.12 -18.01 -1.85
N TYR A 19 -3.23 -18.75 -1.21
CA TYR A 19 -1.81 -18.81 -1.59
C TYR A 19 -1.43 -20.08 -2.36
N ASP A 20 -2.36 -21.05 -2.51
CA ASP A 20 -2.16 -22.24 -3.35
C ASP A 20 -2.25 -21.86 -4.83
N ARG A 21 -1.10 -21.50 -5.40
CA ARG A 21 -0.96 -21.08 -6.80
C ARG A 21 -0.53 -22.25 -7.66
N ASP A 22 -0.91 -22.20 -8.93
CA ASP A 22 -0.36 -23.12 -9.93
C ASP A 22 1.09 -22.73 -10.27
N ALA A 23 2.03 -23.24 -9.47
CA ALA A 23 3.46 -23.02 -9.60
C ALA A 23 4.18 -24.37 -9.71
N ALA A 24 5.46 -24.34 -10.11
CA ALA A 24 6.29 -25.55 -10.22
C ALA A 24 6.38 -26.31 -8.88
N ILE A 25 6.41 -25.61 -7.75
CA ILE A 25 6.32 -26.17 -6.40
C ILE A 25 4.98 -25.73 -5.83
N LYS A 26 4.10 -26.67 -5.55
CA LYS A 26 2.77 -26.43 -5.01
C LYS A 26 2.75 -26.52 -3.48
N LEU A 27 1.74 -25.97 -2.86
CA LEU A 27 1.55 -26.04 -1.41
C LEU A 27 1.59 -27.48 -0.87
N ARG A 28 0.99 -28.41 -1.62
CA ARG A 28 1.03 -29.84 -1.33
C ARG A 28 2.46 -30.40 -1.30
N ASP A 29 3.30 -30.00 -2.24
CA ASP A 29 4.68 -30.47 -2.34
C ASP A 29 5.50 -30.00 -1.11
N VAL A 30 5.28 -28.74 -0.72
CA VAL A 30 5.87 -28.19 0.51
C VAL A 30 5.42 -28.96 1.73
N MET A 31 4.12 -29.28 1.84
CA MET A 31 3.58 -30.05 2.96
C MET A 31 4.22 -31.45 3.04
N PHE A 32 4.37 -32.16 1.92
CA PHE A 32 5.02 -33.45 1.88
C PHE A 32 6.53 -33.41 2.14
N LEU A 33 7.20 -32.27 1.88
CA LEU A 33 8.61 -32.09 2.19
C LEU A 33 8.86 -31.86 3.69
N ILE A 34 7.98 -31.12 4.36
CA ILE A 34 8.16 -30.71 5.76
C ILE A 34 7.52 -31.66 6.77
N HIS A 35 6.50 -32.42 6.33
CA HIS A 35 5.70 -33.34 7.16
C HIS A 35 5.18 -32.71 8.47
N PRO A 36 4.34 -31.66 8.39
CA PRO A 36 3.79 -31.04 9.57
C PRO A 36 2.85 -32.04 10.26
N LYS A 37 3.04 -32.26 11.56
CA LYS A 37 2.12 -33.10 12.33
C LYS A 37 0.93 -32.27 12.79
N PRO A 38 -0.32 -32.67 12.47
CA PRO A 38 -1.48 -31.94 12.93
C PRO A 38 -1.56 -31.96 14.46
N ARG A 39 -1.95 -30.83 15.06
CA ARG A 39 -2.09 -30.64 16.52
C ARG A 39 -3.48 -30.99 17.02
N ASN A 40 -4.49 -31.02 16.12
CA ASN A 40 -5.90 -31.29 16.43
C ASN A 40 -6.64 -31.82 15.19
N ASP A 41 -7.91 -32.15 15.36
CA ASP A 41 -8.77 -32.72 14.31
C ASP A 41 -9.04 -31.71 13.17
N GLU A 42 -9.06 -30.40 13.46
CA GLU A 42 -9.26 -29.36 12.45
C GLU A 42 -8.05 -29.27 11.53
N GLU A 43 -6.84 -29.26 12.09
CA GLU A 43 -5.61 -29.32 11.30
C GLU A 43 -5.49 -30.62 10.51
N THR A 44 -5.94 -31.74 11.08
CA THR A 44 -5.96 -33.04 10.39
C THR A 44 -6.85 -32.96 9.14
N LYS A 45 -8.05 -32.40 9.26
CA LYS A 45 -8.97 -32.20 8.13
C LYS A 45 -8.36 -31.22 7.11
N LEU A 46 -7.78 -30.13 7.57
CA LEU A 46 -7.17 -29.11 6.72
C LEU A 46 -5.99 -29.66 5.92
N PHE A 47 -5.08 -30.40 6.55
CA PHE A 47 -3.95 -31.03 5.87
C PHE A 47 -4.37 -32.10 4.88
N LYS A 48 -5.45 -32.84 5.20
CA LYS A 48 -6.08 -33.77 4.24
C LYS A 48 -6.60 -33.03 3.01
N MET A 49 -7.30 -31.89 3.18
CA MET A 49 -7.79 -31.08 2.06
C MET A 49 -6.64 -30.56 1.19
N ILE A 50 -5.49 -30.18 1.78
CA ILE A 50 -4.29 -29.79 1.01
C ILE A 50 -3.72 -30.97 0.22
N ALA A 51 -3.60 -32.15 0.87
CA ALA A 51 -3.10 -33.37 0.24
C ALA A 51 -3.97 -33.81 -0.93
N GLU A 52 -5.28 -33.76 -0.81
CA GLU A 52 -6.27 -34.15 -1.79
C GLU A 52 -6.58 -33.04 -2.82
N ARG A 53 -6.07 -31.83 -2.63
CA ARG A 53 -6.36 -30.63 -3.45
C ARG A 53 -7.85 -30.29 -3.48
N THR A 54 -8.51 -30.43 -2.36
CA THR A 54 -9.93 -30.15 -2.17
C THR A 54 -10.19 -28.87 -1.37
N LEU A 55 -9.17 -28.00 -1.23
CA LEU A 55 -9.35 -26.70 -0.62
C LEU A 55 -10.44 -25.90 -1.37
N PRO A 56 -11.40 -25.31 -0.66
CA PRO A 56 -12.43 -24.50 -1.30
C PRO A 56 -11.80 -23.30 -2.02
N THR A 57 -12.34 -22.92 -3.19
CA THR A 57 -11.92 -21.70 -3.86
C THR A 57 -12.16 -20.51 -2.92
N PRO A 58 -11.12 -19.73 -2.58
CA PRO A 58 -11.29 -18.65 -1.64
C PRO A 58 -12.15 -17.54 -2.26
N GLU A 59 -13.11 -17.00 -1.51
CA GLU A 59 -13.82 -15.78 -1.90
C GLU A 59 -12.88 -14.58 -1.76
N THR A 60 -12.02 -14.39 -2.74
CA THR A 60 -11.19 -13.20 -2.86
C THR A 60 -11.86 -12.19 -3.79
N TRP A 61 -11.46 -10.94 -3.74
CA TRP A 61 -11.99 -9.92 -4.65
C TRP A 61 -11.73 -10.31 -6.13
N GLU A 62 -10.61 -10.97 -6.44
CA GLU A 62 -10.27 -11.48 -7.77
C GLU A 62 -11.27 -12.54 -8.24
N THR A 63 -11.54 -13.54 -7.38
CA THR A 63 -12.47 -14.63 -7.73
C THR A 63 -13.89 -14.14 -7.85
N MET A 64 -14.33 -13.23 -6.95
CA MET A 64 -15.68 -12.69 -7.00
C MET A 64 -15.93 -11.85 -8.27
N LEU A 65 -14.93 -11.08 -8.72
CA LEU A 65 -15.04 -10.29 -9.96
C LEU A 65 -14.96 -11.13 -11.22
N SER A 66 -14.31 -12.30 -11.17
CA SER A 66 -14.20 -13.22 -12.31
C SER A 66 -15.45 -14.08 -12.56
N THR A 67 -16.39 -14.10 -11.62
CA THR A 67 -17.61 -14.94 -11.72
C THR A 67 -18.69 -14.42 -12.67
N GLY A 68 -18.46 -13.31 -13.39
CA GLY A 68 -19.44 -12.72 -14.32
C GLY A 68 -20.61 -11.99 -13.65
N LYS A 69 -20.58 -11.82 -12.31
CA LYS A 69 -21.57 -11.03 -11.56
C LYS A 69 -21.42 -9.53 -11.85
N ASP A 70 -22.46 -8.77 -11.54
CA ASP A 70 -22.42 -7.32 -11.65
C ASP A 70 -21.25 -6.75 -10.84
N LYS A 71 -20.38 -5.98 -11.51
CA LYS A 71 -19.17 -5.46 -10.90
C LYS A 71 -19.47 -4.42 -9.83
N LYS A 72 -20.51 -3.60 -10.01
CA LYS A 72 -20.91 -2.59 -9.04
C LYS A 72 -21.38 -3.24 -7.74
N GLU A 73 -22.25 -4.23 -7.83
CA GLU A 73 -22.75 -4.97 -6.67
C GLU A 73 -21.61 -5.71 -5.97
N THR A 74 -20.70 -6.33 -6.74
CA THR A 74 -19.55 -7.05 -6.21
C THR A 74 -18.63 -6.14 -5.42
N TRP A 75 -18.25 -4.97 -5.97
CA TRP A 75 -17.42 -4.00 -5.26
C TRP A 75 -18.13 -3.46 -4.02
N THR A 76 -19.40 -3.12 -4.14
CA THR A 76 -20.21 -2.65 -3.01
C THR A 76 -20.18 -3.66 -1.86
N LYS A 77 -20.45 -4.93 -2.16
CA LYS A 77 -20.41 -6.01 -1.18
C LYS A 77 -19.04 -6.20 -0.54
N LEU A 78 -17.97 -6.19 -1.34
CA LEU A 78 -16.59 -6.34 -0.86
C LEU A 78 -16.21 -5.24 0.14
N ILE A 79 -16.67 -4.01 -0.10
CA ILE A 79 -16.41 -2.85 0.77
C ILE A 79 -17.27 -2.93 2.03
N THR A 80 -18.60 -3.10 1.89
CA THR A 80 -19.53 -3.05 3.02
C THR A 80 -19.40 -4.25 3.96
N GLU A 81 -18.97 -5.41 3.47
CA GLU A 81 -18.72 -6.62 4.27
C GLU A 81 -17.26 -6.73 4.74
N ASP A 82 -16.45 -5.67 4.55
CA ASP A 82 -15.03 -5.63 4.95
C ASP A 82 -14.18 -6.81 4.41
N LYS A 83 -14.51 -7.26 3.18
CA LYS A 83 -13.85 -8.39 2.49
C LYS A 83 -12.70 -7.96 1.58
N ILE A 84 -12.39 -6.67 1.49
CA ILE A 84 -11.28 -6.15 0.71
C ILE A 84 -10.17 -5.61 1.62
N GLY A 85 -8.92 -6.00 1.35
CA GLY A 85 -7.77 -5.44 2.07
C GLY A 85 -7.41 -4.05 1.57
N GLY A 86 -6.81 -3.21 2.44
CA GLY A 86 -6.52 -1.80 2.14
C GLY A 86 -5.71 -1.58 0.86
N LEU A 87 -4.68 -2.38 0.61
CA LEU A 87 -3.90 -2.25 -0.64
C LEU A 87 -4.73 -2.58 -1.88
N ALA A 88 -5.57 -3.61 -1.81
CA ALA A 88 -6.46 -3.97 -2.89
C ALA A 88 -7.51 -2.88 -3.13
N PHE A 89 -8.06 -2.29 -2.08
CA PHE A 89 -8.98 -1.16 -2.15
C PHE A 89 -8.34 0.03 -2.88
N LEU A 90 -7.19 0.52 -2.43
CA LEU A 90 -6.49 1.65 -3.05
C LEU A 90 -6.14 1.40 -4.53
N ARG A 91 -5.69 0.19 -4.87
CA ARG A 91 -5.32 -0.18 -6.24
C ARG A 91 -6.50 -0.30 -7.19
N ASN A 92 -7.69 -0.54 -6.66
CA ASN A 92 -8.89 -0.75 -7.46
C ASN A 92 -9.87 0.43 -7.48
N LEU A 93 -9.51 1.59 -6.92
CA LEU A 93 -10.36 2.79 -6.95
C LEU A 93 -10.84 3.14 -8.37
N ARG A 94 -9.93 3.06 -9.36
CA ARG A 94 -10.29 3.26 -10.76
C ARG A 94 -11.33 2.24 -11.25
N ASN A 95 -11.13 0.96 -10.94
CA ASN A 95 -12.07 -0.10 -11.36
C ASN A 95 -13.44 0.07 -10.69
N MET A 96 -13.48 0.52 -9.43
CA MET A 96 -14.72 0.82 -8.71
C MET A 96 -15.46 1.99 -9.35
N ARG A 97 -14.74 3.04 -9.75
CA ARG A 97 -15.31 4.18 -10.49
C ARG A 97 -15.86 3.75 -11.84
N GLU A 98 -15.09 2.99 -12.63
CA GLU A 98 -15.51 2.46 -13.93
C GLU A 98 -16.75 1.55 -13.81
N ALA A 99 -16.89 0.83 -12.69
CA ALA A 99 -18.07 0.05 -12.35
C ALA A 99 -19.24 0.89 -11.79
N SER A 100 -19.08 2.21 -11.70
CA SER A 100 -20.10 3.13 -11.17
C SER A 100 -20.53 2.81 -9.73
N VAL A 101 -19.59 2.39 -8.88
CA VAL A 101 -19.83 2.21 -7.44
C VAL A 101 -20.20 3.56 -6.82
N ASP A 102 -21.17 3.56 -5.92
CA ASP A 102 -21.62 4.77 -5.25
C ASP A 102 -20.45 5.43 -4.49
N LYS A 103 -20.30 6.76 -4.65
CA LYS A 103 -19.24 7.52 -3.96
C LYS A 103 -19.32 7.38 -2.45
N LYS A 104 -20.52 7.26 -1.86
CA LYS A 104 -20.68 7.04 -0.42
C LYS A 104 -20.13 5.69 0.02
N VAL A 105 -20.25 4.66 -0.80
CA VAL A 105 -19.66 3.34 -0.52
C VAL A 105 -18.14 3.40 -0.58
N ILE A 106 -17.58 4.10 -1.57
CA ILE A 106 -16.13 4.30 -1.67
C ILE A 106 -15.63 5.12 -0.48
N GLN A 107 -16.36 6.16 -0.07
CA GLN A 107 -16.02 6.95 1.12
C GLN A 107 -16.03 6.09 2.39
N TYR A 108 -17.04 5.27 2.59
CA TYR A 108 -17.09 4.30 3.68
C TYR A 108 -15.88 3.35 3.66
N GLY A 109 -15.44 2.93 2.46
CA GLY A 109 -14.23 2.12 2.30
C GLY A 109 -12.94 2.83 2.76
N PHE A 110 -12.87 4.16 2.62
CA PHE A 110 -11.77 4.94 3.20
C PHE A 110 -11.85 5.04 4.73
N GLU A 111 -13.04 5.22 5.27
CA GLU A 111 -13.28 5.33 6.72
C GLU A 111 -12.95 4.03 7.46
N THR A 112 -13.16 2.89 6.80
CA THR A 112 -12.89 1.54 7.33
C THR A 112 -11.59 0.92 6.83
N LEU A 113 -10.71 1.72 6.24
CA LEU A 113 -9.51 1.25 5.55
C LEU A 113 -8.54 0.47 6.46
N LYS A 114 -8.25 -0.77 6.10
CA LYS A 114 -7.21 -1.58 6.76
C LYS A 114 -5.82 -1.10 6.36
N SER A 115 -5.27 -0.17 7.11
CA SER A 115 -4.04 0.56 6.76
C SER A 115 -2.75 -0.04 7.30
N SER A 116 -2.78 -1.05 8.18
CA SER A 116 -1.62 -1.59 8.90
C SER A 116 -0.45 -2.04 8.02
N MET A 117 -0.71 -2.38 6.76
CA MET A 117 0.32 -2.82 5.79
C MET A 117 0.53 -1.79 4.66
N LEU A 118 -0.06 -0.61 4.76
CA LEU A 118 0.07 0.43 3.76
C LEU A 118 1.28 1.30 4.04
N THR A 119 1.95 1.74 2.98
CA THR A 119 3.06 2.69 3.03
C THR A 119 2.63 4.04 2.44
N PRO A 120 3.30 5.16 2.77
CA PRO A 120 3.00 6.46 2.16
C PRO A 120 3.00 6.42 0.63
N MET A 121 3.87 5.60 0.02
CA MET A 121 3.92 5.40 -1.42
C MET A 121 2.65 4.77 -2.00
N ASN A 122 1.97 3.90 -1.24
CA ASN A 122 0.70 3.31 -1.71
C ASN A 122 -0.39 4.38 -1.84
N PHE A 123 -0.46 5.30 -0.89
CA PHE A 123 -1.40 6.43 -0.92
C PHE A 123 -1.05 7.42 -2.03
N LEU A 124 0.23 7.78 -2.18
CA LEU A 124 0.67 8.68 -3.23
C LEU A 124 0.39 8.11 -4.63
N GLN A 125 0.64 6.81 -4.85
CA GLN A 125 0.31 6.13 -6.10
C GLN A 125 -1.20 6.15 -6.36
N ALA A 126 -2.01 5.88 -5.35
CA ALA A 126 -3.47 5.92 -5.46
C ALA A 126 -3.95 7.33 -5.81
N MET A 127 -3.40 8.37 -5.18
CA MET A 127 -3.73 9.78 -5.44
C MET A 127 -3.39 10.17 -6.89
N LYS A 128 -2.19 9.87 -7.38
CA LYS A 128 -1.80 10.16 -8.77
C LYS A 128 -2.74 9.57 -9.82
N MET A 129 -3.32 8.42 -9.52
CA MET A 129 -4.23 7.72 -10.45
C MET A 129 -5.70 8.09 -10.26
N ASN A 130 -6.06 8.76 -9.16
CA ASN A 130 -7.44 9.02 -8.77
C ASN A 130 -7.59 10.39 -8.10
N LEU A 131 -7.29 11.46 -8.83
CA LEU A 131 -7.31 12.84 -8.30
C LEU A 131 -8.65 13.24 -7.67
N GLU A 132 -9.76 12.68 -8.14
CA GLU A 132 -11.10 12.93 -7.59
C GLU A 132 -11.28 12.45 -6.14
N PHE A 133 -10.44 11.50 -5.69
CA PHE A 133 -10.41 10.99 -4.31
C PHE A 133 -9.21 11.51 -3.52
N SER A 134 -8.46 12.50 -4.03
CA SER A 134 -7.22 12.98 -3.42
C SER A 134 -7.39 13.31 -1.95
N ARG A 135 -8.46 14.03 -1.58
CA ARG A 135 -8.74 14.38 -0.19
C ARG A 135 -9.02 13.14 0.68
N CYS A 136 -9.84 12.21 0.22
CA CYS A 136 -10.11 10.97 0.98
C CYS A 136 -8.86 10.12 1.15
N ILE A 137 -8.00 10.08 0.12
CA ILE A 137 -6.72 9.36 0.15
C ILE A 137 -5.75 10.02 1.14
N GLU A 138 -5.71 11.36 1.16
CA GLU A 138 -4.90 12.14 2.10
C GLU A 138 -5.35 11.93 3.55
N ASP A 139 -6.65 12.09 3.82
CA ASP A 139 -7.21 11.91 5.15
C ASP A 139 -6.94 10.48 5.67
N ALA A 140 -7.11 9.46 4.80
CA ALA A 140 -6.82 8.08 5.15
C ALA A 140 -5.32 7.84 5.40
N MET A 141 -4.43 8.48 4.62
CA MET A 141 -2.99 8.40 4.83
C MET A 141 -2.60 9.02 6.18
N LEU A 142 -3.04 10.24 6.47
CA LEU A 142 -2.72 10.93 7.72
C LEU A 142 -3.28 10.18 8.93
N SER A 143 -4.51 9.69 8.84
CA SER A 143 -5.14 8.87 9.88
C SER A 143 -4.36 7.58 10.14
N SER A 144 -3.86 6.93 9.08
CA SER A 144 -3.12 5.66 9.20
C SER A 144 -1.86 5.76 10.06
N TYR A 145 -1.26 6.93 10.13
CA TYR A 145 -0.02 7.18 10.90
C TYR A 145 -0.24 8.01 12.16
N SER A 146 -1.47 8.44 12.44
CA SER A 146 -1.78 9.30 13.60
C SER A 146 -1.49 8.65 14.96
N HIS A 147 -1.50 7.31 15.01
CA HIS A 147 -1.19 6.54 16.22
C HIS A 147 0.30 6.41 16.53
N LEU A 148 1.18 6.78 15.60
CA LEU A 148 2.61 6.73 15.82
C LEU A 148 3.05 7.85 16.76
N PRO A 149 4.03 7.59 17.63
CA PRO A 149 4.56 8.63 18.52
C PRO A 149 5.23 9.75 17.70
N LYS A 150 5.09 10.98 18.17
CA LYS A 150 5.83 12.10 17.60
C LYS A 150 7.32 11.94 17.83
N LEU A 151 8.13 12.34 16.86
CA LEU A 151 9.57 12.48 17.02
C LEU A 151 9.82 13.78 17.78
N PRO A 152 10.40 13.73 18.99
CA PRO A 152 10.58 14.91 19.81
C PRO A 152 11.72 15.80 19.30
N GLY A 153 11.63 17.10 19.62
CA GLY A 153 12.64 18.08 19.33
C GLY A 153 12.68 18.52 17.87
N LYS A 154 13.78 19.13 17.46
CA LYS A 154 13.93 19.73 16.14
C LYS A 154 14.51 18.72 15.14
N THR A 155 13.83 18.53 14.03
CA THR A 155 14.22 17.63 12.92
C THR A 155 14.53 18.45 11.68
N LEU A 156 15.71 18.25 11.09
CA LEU A 156 16.05 18.76 9.76
C LEU A 156 15.85 17.65 8.73
N LEU A 157 14.95 17.88 7.77
CA LEU A 157 14.77 17.01 6.62
C LEU A 157 15.36 17.66 5.37
N ILE A 158 16.31 17.00 4.73
CA ILE A 158 16.90 17.43 3.47
C ILE A 158 16.40 16.53 2.36
N LEU A 159 15.71 17.11 1.38
CA LEU A 159 15.13 16.41 0.24
C LEU A 159 15.92 16.71 -1.02
N ASP A 160 16.48 15.68 -1.63
CA ASP A 160 17.11 15.77 -2.94
C ASP A 160 16.05 15.83 -4.04
N ALA A 161 16.06 16.89 -4.83
CA ALA A 161 15.19 17.14 -5.95
C ALA A 161 15.91 17.14 -7.30
N SER A 162 17.15 16.61 -7.35
CA SER A 162 17.95 16.53 -8.57
C SER A 162 17.30 15.65 -9.65
N GLY A 163 17.72 15.82 -10.91
CA GLY A 163 17.17 15.07 -12.05
C GLY A 163 17.33 13.54 -11.93
N SER A 164 18.34 13.06 -11.21
CA SER A 164 18.52 11.62 -10.95
C SER A 164 17.41 11.01 -10.08
N MET A 165 16.63 11.84 -9.38
CA MET A 165 15.48 11.43 -8.59
C MET A 165 14.24 11.09 -9.45
N ASP A 166 14.23 11.44 -10.74
CA ASP A 166 13.12 11.11 -11.66
C ASP A 166 13.12 9.65 -12.15
N ILE A 167 14.13 8.88 -11.75
CA ILE A 167 14.20 7.45 -12.08
C ILE A 167 13.12 6.70 -11.31
N GLU A 168 12.36 5.87 -12.04
CA GLU A 168 11.37 4.96 -11.43
C GLU A 168 12.03 3.99 -10.44
N MET A 169 11.37 3.73 -9.32
CA MET A 169 11.86 2.81 -8.29
C MET A 169 11.92 1.35 -8.75
N SER A 170 11.11 0.98 -9.71
CA SER A 170 11.14 -0.34 -10.33
C SER A 170 10.44 -0.32 -11.69
N SER A 171 10.77 -1.28 -12.56
CA SER A 171 10.13 -1.47 -13.87
C SER A 171 8.62 -1.73 -13.83
N LYS A 172 8.06 -1.97 -12.66
CA LYS A 172 6.62 -2.23 -12.46
C LYS A 172 5.90 -1.09 -11.75
N SER A 173 6.59 -0.01 -11.43
CA SER A 173 6.04 1.13 -10.69
C SER A 173 6.31 2.43 -11.44
N ARG A 174 5.30 3.27 -11.56
CA ARG A 174 5.46 4.65 -12.05
C ARG A 174 5.85 5.64 -10.95
N ILE A 175 6.13 5.13 -9.74
CA ILE A 175 6.62 5.94 -8.63
C ILE A 175 8.12 6.16 -8.81
N THR A 176 8.53 7.41 -8.88
CA THR A 176 9.93 7.80 -8.96
C THR A 176 10.56 7.86 -7.57
N ARG A 177 11.88 7.97 -7.50
CA ARG A 177 12.60 8.24 -6.25
C ARG A 177 12.16 9.57 -5.64
N TYR A 178 11.91 10.57 -6.48
CA TYR A 178 11.37 11.86 -6.06
C TYR A 178 10.01 11.73 -5.40
N ASP A 179 9.10 10.95 -5.99
CA ASP A 179 7.81 10.66 -5.39
C ASP A 179 7.93 10.01 -4.01
N ALA A 180 8.86 9.06 -3.89
CA ALA A 180 9.13 8.39 -2.61
C ALA A 180 9.66 9.40 -1.57
N ALA A 181 10.57 10.29 -1.97
CA ALA A 181 11.09 11.34 -1.10
C ALA A 181 9.97 12.30 -0.65
N CYS A 182 9.07 12.72 -1.55
CA CYS A 182 7.90 13.54 -1.21
C CYS A 182 6.96 12.82 -0.24
N ALA A 183 6.68 11.53 -0.46
CA ALA A 183 5.83 10.74 0.44
C ALA A 183 6.44 10.63 1.84
N MET A 184 7.76 10.47 1.94
CA MET A 184 8.47 10.44 3.22
C MET A 184 8.49 11.83 3.88
N ALA A 185 8.61 12.91 3.10
CA ALA A 185 8.53 14.27 3.62
C ALA A 185 7.16 14.56 4.25
N ILE A 186 6.07 14.13 3.61
CA ILE A 186 4.72 14.25 4.18
C ILE A 186 4.62 13.50 5.52
N LEU A 187 5.13 12.27 5.56
CA LEU A 187 5.11 11.50 6.80
C LEU A 187 5.92 12.21 7.90
N ALA A 188 7.13 12.67 7.59
CA ALA A 188 7.99 13.39 8.54
C ALA A 188 7.32 14.69 9.03
N ALA A 189 6.73 15.48 8.14
CA ALA A 189 6.02 16.72 8.49
C ALA A 189 4.85 16.46 9.46
N ASN A 190 4.25 15.28 9.41
CA ASN A 190 3.18 14.90 10.33
C ASN A 190 3.68 14.26 11.62
N GLN A 191 4.84 13.62 11.63
CA GLN A 191 5.35 12.88 12.79
C GLN A 191 6.38 13.65 13.63
N CYS A 192 6.99 14.71 13.12
CA CYS A 192 7.93 15.54 13.89
C CYS A 192 7.18 16.61 14.70
N GLU A 193 7.68 16.92 15.89
CA GLU A 193 7.20 18.04 16.70
C GLU A 193 7.56 19.38 16.07
N ASP A 194 8.83 19.52 15.67
CA ASP A 194 9.37 20.69 14.97
C ASP A 194 10.18 20.18 13.77
N ILE A 195 9.80 20.60 12.57
CA ILE A 195 10.47 20.16 11.33
C ILE A 195 10.91 21.37 10.52
N GLU A 196 12.16 21.30 10.09
CA GLU A 196 12.75 22.18 9.09
C GLU A 196 12.98 21.36 7.84
N LEU A 197 12.47 21.82 6.69
CA LEU A 197 12.60 21.13 5.42
C LEU A 197 13.41 21.97 4.44
N VAL A 198 14.45 21.36 3.88
CA VAL A 198 15.31 21.96 2.86
C VAL A 198 15.22 21.10 1.61
N VAL A 199 14.89 21.73 0.49
CA VAL A 199 14.93 21.09 -0.82
C VAL A 199 16.23 21.48 -1.51
N THR A 200 16.96 20.49 -2.03
CA THR A 200 18.25 20.71 -2.69
C THR A 200 18.27 20.03 -4.05
N ALA A 201 18.89 20.67 -5.04
CA ALA A 201 19.19 20.02 -6.31
C ALA A 201 20.71 19.91 -6.47
N GLY A 202 21.15 18.74 -6.90
CA GLY A 202 22.54 18.47 -7.24
C GLY A 202 22.92 19.11 -8.55
N ASN A 203 24.20 19.37 -8.71
CA ASN A 203 24.78 19.94 -9.90
C ASN A 203 25.11 18.82 -10.89
N ASP A 204 24.50 18.90 -12.07
CA ASP A 204 25.17 18.41 -13.25
C ASP A 204 26.16 19.54 -13.71
N SER A 205 27.09 19.26 -14.57
CA SER A 205 28.20 20.15 -14.99
C SER A 205 27.80 21.58 -15.44
N ALA A 206 26.52 21.89 -15.50
CA ALA A 206 25.96 23.15 -15.99
C ALA A 206 25.24 23.99 -14.93
N ARG A 207 24.88 23.41 -13.75
CA ARG A 207 24.09 24.09 -12.73
C ARG A 207 24.79 24.13 -11.39
N LYS A 208 24.84 25.29 -10.76
CA LYS A 208 25.34 25.39 -9.39
C LYS A 208 24.39 24.67 -8.43
N HIS A 209 24.96 23.94 -7.49
CA HIS A 209 24.20 23.38 -6.41
C HIS A 209 23.41 24.48 -5.70
N ALA A 210 22.10 24.26 -5.58
CA ALA A 210 21.19 25.19 -4.92
C ALA A 210 20.35 24.46 -3.89
N SER A 211 19.99 25.17 -2.84
CA SER A 211 19.08 24.68 -1.82
C SER A 211 18.17 25.81 -1.37
N GLU A 212 16.93 25.49 -1.10
CA GLU A 212 15.96 26.45 -0.57
C GLU A 212 15.15 25.82 0.56
N ARG A 213 14.87 26.59 1.59
CA ARG A 213 14.15 26.17 2.79
C ARG A 213 12.66 26.41 2.64
N ILE A 214 11.87 25.45 3.10
CA ILE A 214 10.43 25.63 3.36
C ILE A 214 10.27 26.03 4.82
N GLU A 215 9.95 27.31 5.05
CA GLU A 215 9.81 27.83 6.40
C GLU A 215 8.58 27.25 7.13
N TYR A 216 7.50 27.04 6.40
CA TYR A 216 6.23 26.52 6.92
C TYR A 216 5.77 25.34 6.09
N PRO A 217 6.28 24.11 6.37
CA PRO A 217 5.88 22.93 5.62
C PRO A 217 4.39 22.64 5.82
N SER A 218 3.65 22.58 4.71
CA SER A 218 2.24 22.14 4.72
C SER A 218 2.12 20.70 5.17
N LYS A 219 0.94 20.34 5.65
CA LYS A 219 0.61 18.93 5.92
C LYS A 219 -0.03 18.31 4.68
N GLY A 220 0.12 16.99 4.54
CA GLY A 220 -0.50 16.26 3.48
C GLY A 220 0.09 16.54 2.10
N PHE A 221 -0.74 16.41 1.05
CA PHE A 221 -0.29 16.53 -0.33
C PHE A 221 0.07 17.96 -0.76
N ASP A 222 -0.38 18.98 -0.04
CA ASP A 222 0.00 20.36 -0.32
C ASP A 222 1.50 20.60 -0.14
N LEU A 223 2.16 19.79 0.70
CA LEU A 223 3.62 19.83 0.82
C LEU A 223 4.32 19.50 -0.50
N ILE A 224 3.74 18.59 -1.31
CA ILE A 224 4.29 18.26 -2.63
C ILE A 224 4.30 19.49 -3.53
N ASN A 225 3.25 20.31 -3.48
CA ASN A 225 3.17 21.54 -4.26
C ASN A 225 4.26 22.53 -3.86
N GLN A 226 4.47 22.73 -2.55
CA GLN A 226 5.57 23.55 -2.04
C GLN A 226 6.95 23.05 -2.48
N ILE A 227 7.19 21.73 -2.40
CA ILE A 227 8.44 21.10 -2.84
C ILE A 227 8.63 21.29 -4.36
N ASN A 228 7.57 21.13 -5.16
CA ASN A 228 7.62 21.30 -6.61
C ASN A 228 7.93 22.74 -7.02
N GLU A 229 7.38 23.74 -6.31
CA GLU A 229 7.67 25.14 -6.54
C GLU A 229 9.17 25.46 -6.35
N ILE A 230 9.76 24.91 -5.27
CA ILE A 230 11.20 25.06 -5.02
C ILE A 230 12.01 24.29 -6.04
N ARG A 231 11.61 23.06 -6.36
CA ARG A 231 12.29 22.25 -7.38
C ARG A 231 12.39 22.99 -8.71
N GLY A 232 11.34 23.69 -9.12
CA GLY A 232 11.35 24.52 -10.33
C GLY A 232 12.36 25.68 -10.31
N LYS A 233 12.81 26.11 -9.12
CA LYS A 233 13.80 27.18 -8.94
C LYS A 233 15.22 26.66 -8.82
N VAL A 234 15.43 25.53 -8.17
CA VAL A 234 16.74 24.98 -7.82
C VAL A 234 17.19 23.83 -8.74
N GLY A 235 16.27 23.22 -9.48
CA GLY A 235 16.48 22.04 -10.33
C GLY A 235 16.75 22.32 -11.82
#